data_7a8edea921bd7cab7c42982ec19909a7
#
_entry.id   7a8edea921bd7cab7c42982ec19909a7
#
_cell.length_a   1.000
_cell.length_b   1.000
_cell.length_c   1.000
_cell.angle_alpha   90.00
_cell.angle_beta   90.00
_cell.angle_gamma   90.00
#
_symmetry.space_group_name_H-M   'P 1'
#
loop_
_entity.id
_entity.type
_entity.pdbx_description
1 polymer ?
#
loop_
_entity_poly.entity_id
_entity_poly.type
_entity_poly.pdbx_seq_one_letter_code
_entity_poly.pdbx_strand_id
1 'polypeptide(L)'
;MKEYEKDYHHGNLRKELIEKGIKIINDTGEEKLSLRKLAVECGVSNAAPYTHFKNKDELLKAMSEYILEILTSELEKICSKYKDNIELLAMLGKCYVMFFYENPEYYHFIFSRKDIEVDLSLKMPKNDLNMPMNILKREAIREFTKMEMPEEVIQDKIIAMWALVQGLTSIVIMPNVNYAQQWDEKIEEIIKSSFITCY
;
A
#
# COMPACT_ATOMS: atom_id res chain seq x y z
N MET A 1 1.01 35.03 32.30
CA MET A 1 0.09 34.06 31.68
C MET A 1 0.28 34.23 30.18
N LYS A 2 0.96 33.26 29.55
CA LYS A 2 1.07 33.17 28.07
C LYS A 2 0.03 32.16 27.62
N GLU A 3 -1.00 32.65 26.94
CA GLU A 3 -1.91 31.82 26.18
C GLU A 3 -1.13 31.08 25.11
N TYR A 4 -1.11 29.76 25.17
CA TYR A 4 -0.75 28.92 24.07
C TYR A 4 -1.92 28.91 23.08
N GLU A 5 -1.88 29.75 22.06
CA GLU A 5 -2.70 29.61 20.87
C GLU A 5 -2.40 28.24 20.24
N LYS A 6 -3.33 27.30 20.45
CA LYS A 6 -3.41 26.06 19.66
C LYS A 6 -3.88 26.48 18.28
N ASP A 7 -2.94 26.59 17.34
CA ASP A 7 -3.26 26.68 15.91
C ASP A 7 -4.10 25.44 15.54
N TYR A 8 -5.39 25.66 15.49
CA TYR A 8 -6.37 24.64 15.11
C TYR A 8 -6.34 24.50 13.59
N HIS A 9 -5.50 23.58 13.10
CA HIS A 9 -5.44 23.21 11.68
C HIS A 9 -6.69 22.42 11.27
N HIS A 10 -7.80 23.11 11.05
CA HIS A 10 -9.07 22.53 10.55
C HIS A 10 -8.93 21.84 9.17
N GLY A 11 -7.82 22.05 8.44
CA GLY A 11 -7.58 21.47 7.11
C GLY A 11 -7.07 20.01 7.12
N ASN A 12 -6.62 19.46 8.26
CA ASN A 12 -5.96 18.15 8.31
C ASN A 12 -6.64 17.13 9.23
N LEU A 13 -7.76 17.47 9.88
CA LEU A 13 -8.39 16.58 10.87
C LEU A 13 -8.80 15.23 10.28
N ARG A 14 -9.32 15.21 9.04
CA ARG A 14 -9.68 13.95 8.38
C ARG A 14 -8.48 13.01 8.26
N LYS A 15 -7.33 13.52 7.84
CA LYS A 15 -6.09 12.76 7.71
C LYS A 15 -5.58 12.29 9.08
N GLU A 16 -5.58 13.17 10.07
CA GLU A 16 -5.16 12.84 11.45
C GLU A 16 -6.05 11.75 12.07
N LEU A 17 -7.37 11.80 11.85
CA LEU A 17 -8.30 10.76 12.27
C LEU A 17 -7.98 9.40 11.61
N ILE A 18 -7.64 9.40 10.32
CA ILE A 18 -7.25 8.19 9.58
C ILE A 18 -5.95 7.60 10.16
N GLU A 19 -4.89 8.39 10.25
CA GLU A 19 -3.57 7.93 10.71
C GLU A 19 -3.60 7.42 12.16
N LYS A 20 -4.24 8.16 13.07
CA LYS A 20 -4.43 7.72 14.46
C LYS A 20 -5.32 6.48 14.56
N GLY A 21 -6.33 6.38 13.71
CA GLY A 21 -7.19 5.22 13.66
C GLY A 21 -6.46 3.95 13.24
N ILE A 22 -5.59 4.02 12.22
CA ILE A 22 -4.73 2.91 11.80
C ILE A 22 -3.83 2.49 12.97
N LYS A 23 -3.21 3.44 13.66
CA LYS A 23 -2.38 3.16 14.82
C LYS A 23 -3.15 2.46 15.94
N ILE A 24 -4.35 2.94 16.28
CA ILE A 24 -5.20 2.30 17.31
C ILE A 24 -5.50 0.84 16.94
N ILE A 25 -5.81 0.57 15.68
CA ILE A 25 -6.11 -0.80 15.21
C ILE A 25 -4.88 -1.69 15.39
N ASN A 26 -3.70 -1.24 14.98
CA ASN A 26 -2.48 -2.02 15.11
C ASN A 26 -2.07 -2.27 16.57
N ASP A 27 -2.25 -1.27 17.44
CA ASP A 27 -1.86 -1.38 18.84
C ASP A 27 -2.86 -2.20 19.68
N THR A 28 -4.15 -2.15 19.35
CA THR A 28 -5.19 -2.66 20.26
C THR A 28 -6.29 -3.53 19.62
N GLY A 29 -6.25 -3.69 18.28
CA GLY A 29 -7.25 -4.40 17.50
C GLY A 29 -8.41 -3.51 17.02
N GLU A 30 -9.04 -3.94 15.92
CA GLU A 30 -10.14 -3.18 15.28
C GLU A 30 -11.36 -3.02 16.20
N GLU A 31 -11.64 -4.00 17.05
CA GLU A 31 -12.76 -3.95 17.99
C GLU A 31 -12.65 -2.82 19.02
N LYS A 32 -11.43 -2.34 19.28
CA LYS A 32 -11.17 -1.21 20.20
C LYS A 32 -11.30 0.16 19.54
N LEU A 33 -11.39 0.21 18.20
CA LEU A 33 -11.59 1.46 17.48
C LEU A 33 -13.05 1.91 17.56
N SER A 34 -13.25 3.17 17.92
CA SER A 34 -14.52 3.89 17.80
C SER A 34 -14.27 5.35 17.49
N LEU A 35 -15.23 6.02 16.81
CA LEU A 35 -15.13 7.46 16.51
C LEU A 35 -14.98 8.31 17.77
N ARG A 36 -15.57 7.90 18.90
CA ARG A 36 -15.43 8.59 20.19
C ARG A 36 -14.02 8.45 20.76
N LYS A 37 -13.44 7.22 20.75
CA LYS A 37 -12.06 7.00 21.19
C LYS A 37 -11.10 7.81 20.33
N LEU A 38 -11.33 7.81 19.02
CA LEU A 38 -10.53 8.56 18.06
C LEU A 38 -10.59 10.09 18.31
N ALA A 39 -11.76 10.62 18.66
CA ALA A 39 -11.92 12.03 19.06
C ALA A 39 -11.03 12.39 20.26
N VAL A 40 -11.02 11.52 21.28
CA VAL A 40 -10.17 11.70 22.48
C VAL A 40 -8.70 11.69 22.11
N GLU A 41 -8.25 10.72 21.28
CA GLU A 41 -6.85 10.59 20.83
C GLU A 41 -6.40 11.79 19.96
N CYS A 42 -7.31 12.39 19.21
CA CYS A 42 -7.05 13.59 18.41
C CYS A 42 -7.21 14.90 19.19
N GLY A 43 -7.69 14.83 20.45
CA GLY A 43 -7.92 16.02 21.27
C GLY A 43 -9.03 16.93 20.75
N VAL A 44 -10.04 16.36 20.08
CA VAL A 44 -11.18 17.07 19.51
C VAL A 44 -12.49 16.72 20.21
N SER A 45 -13.56 17.46 19.93
CA SER A 45 -14.90 17.15 20.46
C SER A 45 -15.38 15.78 19.95
N ASN A 46 -16.23 15.09 20.75
CA ASN A 46 -16.82 13.82 20.33
C ASN A 46 -17.67 13.92 19.04
N ALA A 47 -18.11 15.10 18.66
CA ALA A 47 -18.88 15.33 17.45
C ALA A 47 -17.98 15.51 16.20
N ALA A 48 -16.72 15.95 16.38
CA ALA A 48 -15.84 16.28 15.26
C ALA A 48 -15.58 15.12 14.28
N PRO A 49 -15.31 13.87 14.70
CA PRO A 49 -15.13 12.77 13.74
C PRO A 49 -16.39 12.50 12.90
N TYR A 50 -17.58 12.75 13.44
CA TYR A 50 -18.84 12.52 12.71
C TYR A 50 -19.11 13.55 11.60
N THR A 51 -18.37 14.64 11.55
CA THR A 51 -18.37 15.54 10.39
C THR A 51 -17.63 15.01 9.19
N HIS A 52 -16.76 13.99 9.40
CA HIS A 52 -15.92 13.37 8.37
C HIS A 52 -16.36 11.95 8.03
N PHE A 53 -16.91 11.20 9.00
CA PHE A 53 -17.26 9.78 8.85
C PHE A 53 -18.59 9.50 9.54
N LYS A 54 -19.59 8.98 8.81
CA LYS A 54 -20.92 8.67 9.36
C LYS A 54 -20.87 7.56 10.41
N ASN A 55 -19.96 6.61 10.24
CA ASN A 55 -19.81 5.45 11.09
C ASN A 55 -18.36 4.89 11.00
N LYS A 56 -18.10 3.81 11.77
CA LYS A 56 -16.81 3.13 11.79
C LYS A 56 -16.45 2.52 10.43
N ASP A 57 -17.41 1.98 9.70
CA ASP A 57 -17.15 1.31 8.40
C ASP A 57 -16.67 2.32 7.36
N GLU A 58 -17.27 3.52 7.34
CA GLU A 58 -16.81 4.60 6.45
C GLU A 58 -15.39 5.06 6.81
N LEU A 59 -15.05 5.13 8.11
CA LEU A 59 -13.69 5.41 8.56
C LEU A 59 -12.71 4.31 8.11
N LEU A 60 -13.06 3.03 8.31
CA LEU A 60 -12.22 1.90 7.90
C LEU A 60 -11.98 1.88 6.39
N LYS A 61 -13.02 2.15 5.60
CA LYS A 61 -12.90 2.30 4.15
C LYS A 61 -11.96 3.45 3.78
N ALA A 62 -12.12 4.62 4.40
CA ALA A 62 -11.26 5.76 4.16
C ALA A 62 -9.80 5.53 4.55
N MET A 63 -9.53 4.69 5.57
CA MET A 63 -8.18 4.27 5.93
C MET A 63 -7.56 3.40 4.82
N SER A 64 -8.32 2.44 4.28
CA SER A 64 -7.85 1.61 3.16
C SER A 64 -7.56 2.46 1.92
N GLU A 65 -8.49 3.33 1.55
CA GLU A 65 -8.33 4.26 0.42
C GLU A 65 -7.08 5.13 0.59
N TYR A 66 -6.87 5.71 1.77
CA TYR A 66 -5.71 6.54 2.08
C TYR A 66 -4.38 5.82 1.87
N ILE A 67 -4.24 4.59 2.38
CA ILE A 67 -3.02 3.79 2.23
C ILE A 67 -2.77 3.47 0.76
N LEU A 68 -3.82 3.01 0.06
CA LEU A 68 -3.72 2.63 -1.35
C LEU A 68 -3.44 3.82 -2.26
N GLU A 69 -3.98 5.01 -1.97
CA GLU A 69 -3.67 6.25 -2.69
C GLU A 69 -2.20 6.65 -2.55
N ILE A 70 -1.63 6.55 -1.34
CA ILE A 70 -0.20 6.85 -1.12
C ILE A 70 0.66 5.88 -1.93
N LEU A 71 0.42 4.56 -1.80
CA LEU A 71 1.17 3.55 -2.54
C LEU A 71 1.04 3.75 -4.06
N THR A 72 -0.18 4.01 -4.54
CA THR A 72 -0.46 4.33 -5.95
C THR A 72 0.40 5.51 -6.43
N SER A 73 0.44 6.59 -5.65
CA SER A 73 1.24 7.78 -5.98
C SER A 73 2.73 7.45 -6.09
N GLU A 74 3.28 6.63 -5.19
CA GLU A 74 4.69 6.22 -5.26
C GLU A 74 4.96 5.33 -6.48
N LEU A 75 4.07 4.38 -6.78
CA LEU A 75 4.21 3.53 -7.98
C LEU A 75 4.14 4.33 -9.28
N GLU A 76 3.26 5.33 -9.39
CA GLU A 76 3.18 6.20 -10.57
C GLU A 76 4.44 7.07 -10.76
N LYS A 77 5.09 7.49 -9.68
CA LYS A 77 6.41 8.14 -9.76
C LYS A 77 7.46 7.20 -10.36
N ILE A 78 7.45 5.93 -9.95
CA ILE A 78 8.33 4.89 -10.52
C ILE A 78 8.02 4.69 -12.00
N CYS A 79 6.74 4.57 -12.38
CA CYS A 79 6.33 4.46 -13.79
C CYS A 79 6.86 5.63 -14.63
N SER A 80 6.77 6.85 -14.10
CA SER A 80 7.25 8.04 -14.78
C SER A 80 8.77 8.07 -14.92
N LYS A 81 9.50 7.69 -13.85
CA LYS A 81 10.96 7.70 -13.79
C LYS A 81 11.60 6.61 -14.67
N TYR A 82 11.02 5.42 -14.70
CA TYR A 82 11.54 4.25 -15.41
C TYR A 82 10.75 3.91 -16.68
N LYS A 83 10.09 4.91 -17.28
CA LYS A 83 9.32 4.74 -18.51
C LYS A 83 10.22 4.12 -19.59
N ASP A 84 9.72 3.05 -20.23
CA ASP A 84 10.41 2.30 -21.28
C ASP A 84 11.79 1.70 -20.88
N ASN A 85 12.06 1.57 -19.57
CA ASN A 85 13.24 0.92 -19.03
C ASN A 85 12.91 -0.53 -18.66
N ILE A 86 13.79 -1.47 -19.02
CA ILE A 86 13.67 -2.90 -18.68
C ILE A 86 13.61 -3.14 -17.15
N GLU A 87 14.10 -2.21 -16.35
CA GLU A 87 14.09 -2.30 -14.89
C GLU A 87 12.76 -1.91 -14.26
N LEU A 88 11.79 -1.35 -15.03
CA LEU A 88 10.54 -0.80 -14.50
C LEU A 88 9.82 -1.78 -13.58
N LEU A 89 9.63 -3.03 -14.00
CA LEU A 89 8.89 -4.02 -13.20
C LEU A 89 9.62 -4.36 -11.90
N ALA A 90 10.95 -4.44 -11.92
CA ALA A 90 11.74 -4.66 -10.72
C ALA A 90 11.64 -3.47 -9.74
N MET A 91 11.67 -2.24 -10.27
CA MET A 91 11.55 -1.03 -9.46
C MET A 91 10.16 -0.84 -8.89
N LEU A 92 9.10 -1.25 -9.60
CA LEU A 92 7.74 -1.30 -9.06
C LEU A 92 7.64 -2.30 -7.89
N GLY A 93 8.21 -3.50 -8.05
CA GLY A 93 8.26 -4.49 -6.98
C GLY A 93 9.04 -4.00 -5.77
N LYS A 94 10.22 -3.38 -5.98
CA LYS A 94 11.01 -2.76 -4.90
C LYS A 94 10.21 -1.67 -4.18
N CYS A 95 9.59 -0.77 -4.90
CA CYS A 95 8.77 0.31 -4.34
C CYS A 95 7.65 -0.24 -3.45
N TYR A 96 6.95 -1.29 -3.93
CA TYR A 96 5.90 -1.95 -3.16
C TYR A 96 6.43 -2.53 -1.84
N VAL A 97 7.51 -3.31 -1.88
CA VAL A 97 8.09 -3.94 -0.68
C VAL A 97 8.60 -2.89 0.31
N MET A 98 9.33 -1.87 -0.19
CA MET A 98 9.89 -0.83 0.66
C MET A 98 8.81 0.07 1.28
N PHE A 99 7.72 0.35 0.57
CA PHE A 99 6.59 1.10 1.13
C PHE A 99 6.04 0.45 2.40
N PHE A 100 5.84 -0.86 2.39
CA PHE A 100 5.36 -1.58 3.56
C PHE A 100 6.45 -1.89 4.59
N TYR A 101 7.72 -1.99 4.17
CA TYR A 101 8.84 -2.08 5.11
C TYR A 101 8.96 -0.83 5.97
N GLU A 102 8.77 0.35 5.38
CA GLU A 102 8.77 1.64 6.07
C GLU A 102 7.47 1.90 6.87
N ASN A 103 6.38 1.23 6.51
CA ASN A 103 5.05 1.41 7.11
C ASN A 103 4.39 0.03 7.41
N PRO A 104 4.97 -0.78 8.32
CA PRO A 104 4.46 -2.13 8.60
C PRO A 104 3.02 -2.14 9.12
N GLU A 105 2.59 -1.08 9.81
CA GLU A 105 1.22 -0.90 10.26
C GLU A 105 0.23 -0.80 9.10
N TYR A 106 0.61 -0.25 7.96
CA TYR A 106 -0.23 -0.20 6.75
C TYR A 106 -0.41 -1.60 6.16
N TYR A 107 0.67 -2.40 6.13
CA TYR A 107 0.57 -3.78 5.68
C TYR A 107 -0.39 -4.58 6.55
N HIS A 108 -0.19 -4.56 7.87
CA HIS A 108 -1.04 -5.28 8.80
C HIS A 108 -2.51 -4.86 8.69
N PHE A 109 -2.78 -3.57 8.55
CA PHE A 109 -4.13 -3.06 8.39
C PHE A 109 -4.76 -3.57 7.07
N ILE A 110 -4.10 -3.36 5.92
CA ILE A 110 -4.64 -3.74 4.59
C ILE A 110 -4.89 -5.25 4.50
N PHE A 111 -3.93 -6.08 4.92
CA PHE A 111 -4.03 -7.53 4.75
C PHE A 111 -4.80 -8.25 5.86
N SER A 112 -5.23 -7.56 6.93
CA SER A 112 -6.23 -8.04 7.87
C SER A 112 -7.68 -7.84 7.36
N ARG A 113 -7.88 -7.00 6.36
CA ARG A 113 -9.20 -6.66 5.82
C ARG A 113 -9.73 -7.74 4.87
N LYS A 114 -11.04 -8.04 5.02
CA LYS A 114 -11.74 -9.02 4.17
C LYS A 114 -12.46 -8.39 2.97
N ASP A 115 -12.58 -7.08 2.97
CA ASP A 115 -13.28 -6.29 1.95
C ASP A 115 -12.37 -5.75 0.85
N ILE A 116 -11.06 -6.06 0.90
CA ILE A 116 -10.11 -5.71 -0.15
C ILE A 116 -10.01 -6.90 -1.11
N GLU A 117 -10.44 -6.66 -2.35
CA GLU A 117 -10.37 -7.64 -3.42
C GLU A 117 -9.12 -7.42 -4.27
N VAL A 118 -8.45 -8.51 -4.64
CA VAL A 118 -7.33 -8.51 -5.59
C VAL A 118 -7.71 -9.32 -6.81
N ASP A 119 -7.90 -8.65 -7.95
CA ASP A 119 -8.17 -9.31 -9.22
C ASP A 119 -6.87 -9.60 -9.98
N LEU A 120 -6.49 -10.88 -10.04
CA LEU A 120 -5.31 -11.38 -10.76
C LEU A 120 -5.59 -11.74 -12.22
N SER A 121 -6.81 -11.57 -12.73
CA SER A 121 -7.11 -11.75 -14.14
C SER A 121 -6.44 -10.67 -15.00
N LEU A 122 -6.25 -10.92 -16.29
CA LEU A 122 -5.70 -9.91 -17.22
C LEU A 122 -6.68 -8.78 -17.55
N LYS A 123 -7.93 -8.88 -17.09
CA LYS A 123 -8.92 -7.83 -17.30
C LYS A 123 -8.52 -6.57 -16.55
N MET A 124 -8.49 -5.45 -17.26
CA MET A 124 -8.29 -4.15 -16.65
C MET A 124 -9.66 -3.51 -16.34
N PRO A 125 -9.88 -3.07 -15.09
CA PRO A 125 -11.13 -2.40 -14.74
C PRO A 125 -11.23 -1.06 -15.46
N LYS A 126 -12.45 -0.69 -15.90
CA LYS A 126 -12.68 0.57 -16.64
C LYS A 126 -12.50 1.83 -15.76
N ASN A 127 -12.76 1.73 -14.46
CA ASN A 127 -12.89 2.87 -13.57
C ASN A 127 -11.88 2.88 -12.40
N ASP A 128 -10.97 1.91 -12.32
CA ASP A 128 -10.09 1.74 -11.15
C ASP A 128 -8.65 1.44 -11.57
N LEU A 129 -8.18 2.19 -12.58
CA LEU A 129 -6.83 2.03 -13.14
C LEU A 129 -5.73 2.42 -12.16
N ASN A 130 -6.06 3.18 -11.11
CA ASN A 130 -5.11 3.75 -10.17
C ASN A 130 -4.89 2.90 -8.89
N MET A 131 -5.45 1.69 -8.82
CA MET A 131 -5.11 0.78 -7.74
C MET A 131 -3.71 0.18 -7.93
N PRO A 132 -2.93 -0.04 -6.86
CA PRO A 132 -1.56 -0.53 -6.95
C PRO A 132 -1.42 -1.79 -7.82
N MET A 133 -2.33 -2.76 -7.66
CA MET A 133 -2.33 -3.99 -8.45
C MET A 133 -2.59 -3.74 -9.93
N ASN A 134 -3.44 -2.78 -10.27
CA ASN A 134 -3.75 -2.44 -11.65
C ASN A 134 -2.57 -1.73 -12.34
N ILE A 135 -1.78 -0.96 -11.60
CA ILE A 135 -0.52 -0.39 -12.11
C ILE A 135 0.46 -1.51 -12.47
N LEU A 136 0.68 -2.46 -11.55
CA LEU A 136 1.55 -3.61 -11.82
C LEU A 136 1.07 -4.40 -13.05
N LYS A 137 -0.23 -4.74 -13.11
CA LYS A 137 -0.83 -5.45 -14.23
C LYS A 137 -0.65 -4.70 -15.54
N ARG A 138 -0.97 -3.40 -15.56
CA ARG A 138 -0.83 -2.54 -16.75
C ARG A 138 0.58 -2.58 -17.32
N GLU A 139 1.56 -2.35 -16.46
CA GLU A 139 2.96 -2.30 -16.88
C GLU A 139 3.49 -3.70 -17.25
N ALA A 140 3.14 -4.74 -16.51
CA ALA A 140 3.55 -6.11 -16.83
C ALA A 140 2.95 -6.59 -18.15
N ILE A 141 1.64 -6.37 -18.39
CA ILE A 141 0.99 -6.71 -19.65
C ILE A 141 1.69 -5.97 -20.80
N ARG A 142 1.94 -4.66 -20.64
CA ARG A 142 2.61 -3.85 -21.67
C ARG A 142 4.00 -4.42 -22.02
N GLU A 143 4.82 -4.71 -21.04
CA GLU A 143 6.20 -5.18 -21.28
C GLU A 143 6.22 -6.62 -21.85
N PHE A 144 5.42 -7.53 -21.30
CA PHE A 144 5.40 -8.92 -21.76
C PHE A 144 4.72 -9.07 -23.16
N THR A 145 3.77 -8.22 -23.49
CA THR A 145 3.20 -8.18 -24.85
C THR A 145 4.23 -7.71 -25.88
N LYS A 146 5.11 -6.75 -25.54
CA LYS A 146 6.25 -6.36 -26.43
C LYS A 146 7.21 -7.51 -26.67
N MET A 147 7.31 -8.47 -25.73
CA MET A 147 8.13 -9.69 -25.85
C MET A 147 7.38 -10.84 -26.54
N GLU A 148 6.21 -10.58 -27.12
CA GLU A 148 5.37 -11.55 -27.82
C GLU A 148 4.97 -12.77 -26.97
N MET A 149 4.88 -12.60 -25.63
CA MET A 149 4.48 -13.68 -24.73
C MET A 149 2.98 -14.00 -24.88
N PRO A 150 2.59 -15.28 -24.84
CA PRO A 150 1.17 -15.68 -24.79
C PRO A 150 0.49 -15.15 -23.53
N GLU A 151 -0.82 -14.82 -23.65
CA GLU A 151 -1.61 -14.27 -22.52
C GLU A 151 -1.58 -15.14 -21.25
N GLU A 152 -1.63 -16.47 -21.42
CA GLU A 152 -1.53 -17.41 -20.30
C GLU A 152 -0.20 -17.27 -19.56
N VAL A 153 0.92 -17.15 -20.29
CA VAL A 153 2.24 -16.92 -19.70
C VAL A 153 2.32 -15.57 -19.00
N ILE A 154 1.72 -14.53 -19.59
CA ILE A 154 1.64 -13.20 -18.97
C ILE A 154 0.90 -13.27 -17.63
N GLN A 155 -0.24 -13.98 -17.60
CA GLN A 155 -1.01 -14.15 -16.37
C GLN A 155 -0.23 -14.88 -15.29
N ASP A 156 0.44 -15.99 -15.62
CA ASP A 156 1.28 -16.74 -14.69
C ASP A 156 2.42 -15.89 -14.12
N LYS A 157 3.07 -15.08 -14.98
CA LYS A 157 4.12 -14.16 -14.54
C LYS A 157 3.59 -13.09 -13.60
N ILE A 158 2.42 -12.51 -13.84
CA ILE A 158 1.80 -11.52 -12.94
C ILE A 158 1.51 -12.15 -11.58
N ILE A 159 0.99 -13.39 -11.54
CA ILE A 159 0.74 -14.12 -10.30
C ILE A 159 2.07 -14.38 -9.56
N ALA A 160 3.09 -14.84 -10.27
CA ALA A 160 4.41 -15.09 -9.70
C ALA A 160 5.07 -13.81 -9.15
N MET A 161 4.97 -12.69 -9.88
CA MET A 161 5.45 -11.38 -9.43
C MET A 161 4.72 -10.94 -8.16
N TRP A 162 3.39 -11.07 -8.14
CA TRP A 162 2.59 -10.75 -6.97
C TRP A 162 2.98 -11.62 -5.76
N ALA A 163 3.10 -12.93 -5.95
CA ALA A 163 3.51 -13.86 -4.88
C ALA A 163 4.91 -13.52 -4.33
N LEU A 164 5.86 -13.15 -5.21
CA LEU A 164 7.20 -12.77 -4.79
C LEU A 164 7.19 -11.50 -3.94
N VAL A 165 6.56 -10.41 -4.40
CA VAL A 165 6.56 -9.15 -3.64
C VAL A 165 5.79 -9.28 -2.33
N GLN A 166 4.71 -10.07 -2.28
CA GLN A 166 3.98 -10.36 -1.05
C GLN A 166 4.84 -11.17 -0.07
N GLY A 167 5.52 -12.21 -0.56
CA GLY A 167 6.43 -13.02 0.25
C GLY A 167 7.59 -12.19 0.80
N LEU A 168 8.23 -11.37 -0.04
CA LEU A 168 9.30 -10.46 0.38
C LEU A 168 8.80 -9.45 1.43
N THR A 169 7.65 -8.81 1.17
CA THR A 169 7.07 -7.87 2.13
C THR A 169 6.81 -8.54 3.48
N SER A 170 6.20 -9.72 3.48
CA SER A 170 5.97 -10.48 4.71
C SER A 170 7.26 -10.77 5.46
N ILE A 171 8.34 -11.15 4.76
CA ILE A 171 9.64 -11.46 5.36
C ILE A 171 10.29 -10.21 5.97
N VAL A 172 10.35 -9.10 5.23
CA VAL A 172 11.08 -7.90 5.68
C VAL A 172 10.42 -7.19 6.86
N ILE A 173 9.10 -7.35 7.05
CA ILE A 173 8.37 -6.78 8.18
C ILE A 173 8.35 -7.70 9.41
N MET A 174 8.80 -8.95 9.29
CA MET A 174 8.85 -9.88 10.44
C MET A 174 9.92 -9.46 11.45
N PRO A 175 9.58 -9.29 12.74
CA PRO A 175 10.54 -8.80 13.73
C PRO A 175 11.65 -9.81 14.06
N ASN A 176 11.45 -11.09 13.73
CA ASN A 176 12.38 -12.19 14.07
C ASN A 176 13.21 -12.67 12.87
N VAL A 177 13.19 -11.95 11.76
CA VAL A 177 14.02 -12.28 10.59
C VAL A 177 15.34 -11.50 10.68
N ASN A 178 16.44 -12.23 10.89
CA ASN A 178 17.77 -11.64 10.89
C ASN A 178 18.38 -11.73 9.50
N TYR A 179 18.73 -10.58 8.94
CA TYR A 179 19.46 -10.48 7.69
C TYR A 179 20.63 -9.49 7.83
N ALA A 180 21.82 -9.86 7.34
CA ALA A 180 23.05 -9.09 7.61
C ALA A 180 23.25 -7.86 6.68
N GLN A 181 22.44 -7.73 5.64
CA GLN A 181 22.55 -6.63 4.65
C GLN A 181 21.35 -5.70 4.75
N GLN A 182 21.47 -4.53 4.09
CA GLN A 182 20.36 -3.60 3.97
C GLN A 182 19.29 -4.13 3.02
N TRP A 183 18.02 -4.12 3.45
CA TRP A 183 16.91 -4.65 2.65
C TRP A 183 16.68 -3.86 1.36
N ASP A 184 16.92 -2.55 1.36
CA ASP A 184 16.71 -1.68 0.21
C ASP A 184 17.57 -2.05 -1.02
N GLU A 185 18.82 -2.48 -0.78
CA GLU A 185 19.71 -2.97 -1.84
C GLU A 185 19.33 -4.40 -2.25
N LYS A 186 19.09 -5.27 -1.27
CA LYS A 186 18.90 -6.70 -1.54
C LYS A 186 17.57 -7.04 -2.19
N ILE A 187 16.50 -6.34 -1.87
CA ILE A 187 15.19 -6.54 -2.49
C ILE A 187 15.26 -6.37 -4.01
N GLU A 188 15.94 -5.32 -4.48
CA GLU A 188 16.11 -5.09 -5.91
C GLU A 188 16.84 -6.25 -6.60
N GLU A 189 17.94 -6.74 -6.02
CA GLU A 189 18.70 -7.88 -6.54
C GLU A 189 17.85 -9.15 -6.59
N ILE A 190 17.08 -9.45 -5.53
CA ILE A 190 16.21 -10.63 -5.47
C ILE A 190 15.16 -10.56 -6.56
N ILE A 191 14.49 -9.41 -6.71
CA ILE A 191 13.45 -9.25 -7.73
C ILE A 191 14.05 -9.36 -9.13
N LYS A 192 15.18 -8.70 -9.42
CA LYS A 192 15.85 -8.79 -10.72
C LYS A 192 16.27 -10.23 -11.04
N SER A 193 16.89 -10.93 -10.10
CA SER A 193 17.33 -12.32 -10.30
C SER A 193 16.16 -13.29 -10.50
N SER A 194 15.01 -13.02 -9.91
CA SER A 194 13.85 -13.90 -10.00
C SER A 194 13.06 -13.75 -11.32
N PHE A 195 13.14 -12.61 -12.00
CA PHE A 195 12.36 -12.35 -13.21
C PHE A 195 13.16 -12.16 -14.47
N ILE A 196 14.45 -11.79 -14.38
CA ILE A 196 15.30 -11.51 -15.56
C ILE A 196 16.08 -12.74 -16.00
N THR A 197 16.27 -13.74 -15.16
CA THR A 197 17.07 -14.96 -15.44
C THR A 197 16.34 -16.06 -16.21
N CYS A 198 15.16 -15.81 -16.74
CA CYS A 198 14.37 -16.80 -17.52
C CYS A 198 14.39 -16.53 -19.03
N TYR A 199 15.54 -16.11 -19.60
CA TYR A 199 15.76 -16.07 -21.04
C TYR A 199 17.14 -16.61 -21.39
#